data_6af4d83e110fd2b70612221debbf074d
#
_entry.id   6af4d83e110fd2b70612221debbf074d
#
_cell.length_a   1.000
_cell.length_b   1.000
_cell.length_c   1.000
_cell.angle_alpha   90.00
_cell.angle_beta   90.00
_cell.angle_gamma   90.00
#
_symmetry.space_group_name_H-M   'P 1'
#
loop_
_entity.id
_entity.type
_entity.pdbx_description
1 polymer ?
#
loop_
_entity_poly.entity_id
_entity_poly.type
_entity_poly.pdbx_seq_one_letter_code
_entity_poly.pdbx_strand_id
1 'polypeptide(L)'
;MNQKRKKWSVLFLSLLLLLCGSVFTGCGGEHSSGEPATCTIEISCETVLDHLEELKETKKEFVPEDGQILKKTTVSFTTGESVFDILKAICGEKGIQISSKYTPLYNSYYVEGINQLYELDCGKNSGWMYSVNGTFPNYGASAYKPKDGDVILWVYTCDLGNDVGNPYQGDEK
;
A
#
# COMPACT_ATOMS: atom_id res chain seq x y z
N MET A 1 31.43 -9.67 66.86
CA MET A 1 32.00 -9.58 65.53
C MET A 1 30.99 -10.12 64.50
N ASN A 2 29.83 -9.41 64.23
CA ASN A 2 28.91 -9.89 63.17
C ASN A 2 27.88 -8.87 62.68
N GLN A 3 27.70 -7.70 63.33
CA GLN A 3 26.69 -6.74 62.87
C GLN A 3 27.18 -5.82 61.70
N LYS A 4 28.46 -5.56 61.60
CA LYS A 4 29.00 -4.73 60.50
C LYS A 4 29.00 -5.47 59.18
N ARG A 5 29.21 -6.79 59.18
CA ARG A 5 29.17 -7.61 57.95
C ARG A 5 27.78 -7.76 57.35
N LYS A 6 26.73 -7.85 58.21
CA LYS A 6 25.32 -7.89 57.75
C LYS A 6 24.84 -6.58 57.10
N LYS A 7 25.29 -5.43 57.63
CA LYS A 7 24.91 -4.12 57.02
C LYS A 7 25.56 -3.88 55.64
N TRP A 8 26.76 -4.38 55.47
CA TRP A 8 27.44 -4.28 54.15
C TRP A 8 26.86 -5.23 53.11
N SER A 9 26.41 -6.43 53.49
CA SER A 9 25.74 -7.36 52.59
C SER A 9 24.39 -6.86 52.14
N VAL A 10 23.62 -6.18 52.99
CA VAL A 10 22.33 -5.59 52.63
C VAL A 10 22.53 -4.38 51.73
N LEU A 11 23.58 -3.56 51.98
CA LEU A 11 23.91 -2.42 51.11
C LEU A 11 24.39 -2.86 49.71
N PHE A 12 25.19 -3.95 49.63
CA PHE A 12 25.62 -4.53 48.36
C PHE A 12 24.45 -5.15 47.58
N LEU A 13 23.50 -5.81 48.28
CA LEU A 13 22.35 -6.42 47.63
C LEU A 13 21.34 -5.37 47.13
N SER A 14 21.20 -4.24 47.84
CA SER A 14 20.35 -3.12 47.41
C SER A 14 20.95 -2.35 46.24
N LEU A 15 22.28 -2.23 46.17
CA LEU A 15 22.99 -1.61 45.05
C LEU A 15 22.97 -2.50 43.80
N LEU A 16 22.97 -3.83 43.96
CA LEU A 16 22.88 -4.78 42.84
C LEU A 16 21.48 -4.82 42.23
N LEU A 17 20.42 -4.58 43.02
CA LEU A 17 19.00 -4.47 42.55
C LEU A 17 18.71 -3.17 41.83
N LEU A 18 19.47 -2.10 42.09
CA LEU A 18 19.33 -0.80 41.40
C LEU A 18 20.04 -0.79 40.03
N LEU A 19 20.95 -1.72 39.77
CA LEU A 19 21.67 -1.86 38.48
C LEU A 19 20.99 -2.80 37.48
N CYS A 20 19.98 -3.56 37.89
CA CYS A 20 19.19 -4.43 36.98
C CYS A 20 17.96 -3.75 36.33
N GLY A 21 17.76 -2.45 36.55
CA GLY A 21 16.55 -1.72 36.16
C GLY A 21 16.60 -0.98 34.81
N SER A 22 17.56 -1.23 33.94
CA SER A 22 17.66 -0.44 32.70
C SER A 22 18.25 -1.19 31.52
N VAL A 23 17.68 -2.31 31.13
CA VAL A 23 17.85 -2.85 29.76
C VAL A 23 16.53 -3.47 29.30
N PHE A 24 15.48 -2.65 29.21
CA PHE A 24 14.45 -2.87 28.21
C PHE A 24 14.84 -2.05 26.99
N THR A 25 15.89 -2.46 26.29
CA THR A 25 16.02 -2.11 24.89
C THR A 25 14.96 -2.91 24.17
N GLY A 26 13.76 -2.30 24.00
CA GLY A 26 12.78 -2.79 23.08
C GLY A 26 13.45 -2.93 21.72
N CYS A 27 13.32 -4.08 21.06
CA CYS A 27 13.54 -4.23 19.64
C CYS A 27 12.66 -3.18 18.96
N GLY A 28 13.28 -2.06 18.59
CA GLY A 28 12.70 -1.09 17.68
C GLY A 28 12.69 -1.75 16.30
N GLY A 29 11.53 -2.26 15.87
CA GLY A 29 11.24 -2.27 14.45
C GLY A 29 11.42 -0.83 13.97
N GLU A 30 12.00 -0.63 12.80
CA GLU A 30 12.09 0.68 12.15
C GLU A 30 10.68 1.25 11.99
N HIS A 31 10.22 1.98 13.00
CA HIS A 31 9.09 2.87 12.84
C HIS A 31 9.59 4.00 11.92
N SER A 32 9.02 4.07 10.72
CA SER A 32 9.14 5.26 9.90
C SER A 32 8.79 6.45 10.80
N SER A 33 9.72 7.39 10.92
CA SER A 33 9.58 8.57 11.78
C SER A 33 8.61 9.62 11.19
N GLY A 34 7.61 9.19 10.41
CA GLY A 34 6.64 10.06 9.78
C GLY A 34 5.48 10.42 10.73
N GLU A 35 4.83 11.53 10.44
CA GLU A 35 3.64 11.99 11.17
C GLU A 35 2.39 11.22 10.68
N PRO A 36 1.39 10.98 11.55
CA PRO A 36 0.12 10.42 11.14
C PRO A 36 -0.58 11.33 10.12
N ALA A 37 -1.12 10.73 9.07
CA ALA A 37 -1.85 11.40 8.01
C ALA A 37 -3.04 10.54 7.56
N THR A 38 -3.95 11.13 6.77
CA THR A 38 -5.09 10.43 6.20
C THR A 38 -5.17 10.70 4.71
N CYS A 39 -5.67 9.73 3.95
CA CYS A 39 -6.04 9.93 2.55
C CYS A 39 -7.34 9.17 2.27
N THR A 40 -7.93 9.40 1.12
CA THR A 40 -8.98 8.52 0.61
C THR A 40 -8.41 7.62 -0.47
N ILE A 41 -8.85 6.36 -0.48
CA ILE A 41 -8.49 5.39 -1.51
C ILE A 41 -9.74 4.73 -2.08
N GLU A 42 -9.73 4.49 -3.39
CA GLU A 42 -10.76 3.80 -4.14
C GLU A 42 -10.10 2.81 -5.10
N ILE A 43 -10.75 1.65 -5.35
CA ILE A 43 -10.28 0.66 -6.33
C ILE A 43 -11.46 0.33 -7.24
N SER A 44 -11.38 0.72 -8.50
CA SER A 44 -12.44 0.57 -9.49
C SER A 44 -11.99 -0.22 -10.72
N CYS A 45 -12.87 -1.08 -11.20
CA CYS A 45 -12.78 -1.71 -12.51
C CYS A 45 -14.05 -1.44 -13.35
N GLU A 46 -14.69 -0.28 -13.15
CA GLU A 46 -15.94 0.11 -13.81
C GLU A 46 -15.84 0.06 -15.34
N THR A 47 -14.68 0.43 -15.91
CA THR A 47 -14.42 0.36 -17.35
C THR A 47 -14.63 -1.04 -17.94
N VAL A 48 -14.40 -2.10 -17.13
CA VAL A 48 -14.61 -3.50 -17.57
C VAL A 48 -16.08 -3.76 -17.90
N LEU A 49 -17.02 -3.06 -17.27
CA LEU A 49 -18.46 -3.24 -17.50
C LEU A 49 -18.88 -2.88 -18.93
N ASP A 50 -18.14 -1.97 -19.57
CA ASP A 50 -18.36 -1.57 -20.97
C ASP A 50 -17.59 -2.48 -21.96
N HIS A 51 -16.76 -3.44 -21.46
CA HIS A 51 -15.89 -4.31 -22.25
C HIS A 51 -16.01 -5.79 -21.85
N LEU A 52 -17.18 -6.22 -21.36
CA LEU A 52 -17.42 -7.58 -20.86
C LEU A 52 -17.18 -8.68 -21.90
N GLU A 53 -17.30 -8.35 -23.20
CA GLU A 53 -17.01 -9.27 -24.32
C GLU A 53 -15.51 -9.53 -24.48
N GLU A 54 -14.66 -8.59 -24.05
CA GLU A 54 -13.20 -8.76 -24.08
C GLU A 54 -12.66 -9.41 -22.81
N LEU A 55 -13.46 -9.40 -21.74
CA LEU A 55 -13.06 -9.97 -20.45
C LEU A 55 -12.98 -11.50 -20.53
N LYS A 56 -11.86 -12.06 -20.09
CA LYS A 56 -11.72 -13.51 -19.93
C LYS A 56 -12.86 -14.07 -19.08
N GLU A 57 -13.51 -15.13 -19.55
CA GLU A 57 -14.67 -15.75 -18.89
C GLU A 57 -14.39 -16.10 -17.41
N THR A 58 -13.18 -16.61 -17.12
CA THR A 58 -12.74 -16.98 -15.76
C THR A 58 -12.55 -15.78 -14.83
N LYS A 59 -12.71 -14.55 -15.32
CA LYS A 59 -12.54 -13.33 -14.54
C LYS A 59 -13.83 -12.62 -14.20
N LYS A 60 -14.93 -12.99 -14.85
CA LYS A 60 -16.25 -12.36 -14.67
C LYS A 60 -16.72 -12.40 -13.23
N GLU A 61 -16.47 -13.49 -12.51
CA GLU A 61 -16.85 -13.64 -11.10
C GLU A 61 -16.14 -12.67 -10.14
N PHE A 62 -15.01 -12.08 -10.56
CA PHE A 62 -14.23 -11.14 -9.75
C PHE A 62 -14.54 -9.67 -10.04
N VAL A 63 -15.39 -9.39 -11.03
CA VAL A 63 -15.83 -8.03 -11.36
C VAL A 63 -17.14 -7.74 -10.64
N PRO A 64 -17.16 -6.80 -9.68
CA PRO A 64 -18.41 -6.41 -9.01
C PRO A 64 -19.43 -5.83 -10.01
N GLU A 65 -20.72 -5.98 -9.73
CA GLU A 65 -21.79 -5.46 -10.59
C GLU A 65 -21.72 -3.94 -10.79
N ASP A 66 -21.21 -3.20 -9.82
CA ASP A 66 -20.98 -1.76 -9.88
C ASP A 66 -19.53 -1.38 -10.22
N GLY A 67 -18.68 -2.35 -10.55
CA GLY A 67 -17.28 -2.15 -10.85
C GLY A 67 -16.42 -1.69 -9.67
N GLN A 68 -16.96 -1.60 -8.46
CA GLN A 68 -16.27 -1.06 -7.28
C GLN A 68 -15.71 -2.18 -6.41
N ILE A 69 -14.41 -2.48 -6.56
CA ILE A 69 -13.70 -3.45 -5.71
C ILE A 69 -13.54 -2.90 -4.28
N LEU A 70 -13.21 -1.63 -4.18
CA LEU A 70 -13.19 -0.89 -2.91
C LEU A 70 -13.81 0.50 -3.14
N LYS A 71 -14.96 0.75 -2.51
CA LYS A 71 -15.59 2.07 -2.53
C LYS A 71 -14.71 3.08 -1.80
N LYS A 72 -14.79 4.34 -2.19
CA LYS A 72 -14.02 5.44 -1.63
C LYS A 72 -14.02 5.39 -0.09
N THR A 73 -12.84 5.13 0.46
CA THR A 73 -12.63 4.83 1.88
C THR A 73 -11.52 5.72 2.42
N THR A 74 -11.73 6.35 3.58
CA THR A 74 -10.66 7.09 4.27
C THR A 74 -9.79 6.10 5.03
N VAL A 75 -8.47 6.24 4.85
CA VAL A 75 -7.46 5.40 5.51
C VAL A 75 -6.41 6.28 6.20
N SER A 76 -5.88 5.79 7.32
CA SER A 76 -4.75 6.41 7.99
C SER A 76 -3.45 5.80 7.46
N PHE A 77 -2.43 6.62 7.33
CA PHE A 77 -1.10 6.20 6.94
C PHE A 77 -0.05 7.06 7.66
N THR A 78 1.22 6.69 7.54
CA THR A 78 2.35 7.45 8.07
C THR A 78 3.02 8.22 6.92
N THR A 79 3.25 9.51 7.09
CA THR A 79 3.95 10.31 6.05
C THR A 79 5.28 9.65 5.68
N GLY A 80 5.54 9.53 4.36
CA GLY A 80 6.67 8.77 3.84
C GLY A 80 6.30 7.36 3.36
N GLU A 81 5.13 6.83 3.71
CA GLU A 81 4.57 5.64 3.03
C GLU A 81 4.18 6.00 1.59
N SER A 82 4.27 5.03 0.70
CA SER A 82 3.93 5.22 -0.71
C SER A 82 2.49 4.87 -1.01
N VAL A 83 1.99 5.30 -2.16
CA VAL A 83 0.68 4.85 -2.70
C VAL A 83 0.60 3.34 -2.75
N PHE A 84 1.71 2.65 -3.06
CA PHE A 84 1.76 1.19 -3.07
C PHE A 84 1.69 0.59 -1.65
N ASP A 85 2.34 1.21 -0.66
CA ASP A 85 2.29 0.73 0.73
C ASP A 85 0.85 0.84 1.27
N ILE A 86 0.18 1.96 1.00
CA ILE A 86 -1.22 2.20 1.37
C ILE A 86 -2.15 1.20 0.69
N LEU A 87 -1.97 0.94 -0.63
CA LEU A 87 -2.74 -0.08 -1.33
C LEU A 87 -2.56 -1.46 -0.68
N LYS A 88 -1.32 -1.87 -0.40
CA LYS A 88 -1.04 -3.15 0.27
C LYS A 88 -1.71 -3.26 1.63
N ALA A 89 -1.65 -2.21 2.43
CA ALA A 89 -2.22 -2.18 3.77
C ALA A 89 -3.74 -2.36 3.72
N ILE A 90 -4.45 -1.58 2.89
CA ILE A 90 -5.91 -1.66 2.81
C ILE A 90 -6.36 -2.97 2.14
N CYS A 91 -5.67 -3.45 1.12
CA CYS A 91 -5.98 -4.75 0.52
C CYS A 91 -5.82 -5.89 1.53
N GLY A 92 -4.77 -5.86 2.36
CA GLY A 92 -4.58 -6.83 3.45
C GLY A 92 -5.69 -6.76 4.50
N GLU A 93 -6.11 -5.55 4.91
CA GLU A 93 -7.20 -5.34 5.85
C GLU A 93 -8.55 -5.87 5.33
N LYS A 94 -8.84 -5.62 4.05
CA LYS A 94 -10.11 -5.98 3.42
C LYS A 94 -10.13 -7.39 2.81
N GLY A 95 -9.01 -8.13 2.85
CA GLY A 95 -8.91 -9.45 2.22
C GLY A 95 -8.94 -9.39 0.70
N ILE A 96 -8.58 -8.25 0.08
CA ILE A 96 -8.51 -8.08 -1.37
C ILE A 96 -7.15 -8.62 -1.84
N GLN A 97 -7.16 -9.54 -2.80
CA GLN A 97 -5.93 -10.08 -3.36
C GLN A 97 -5.20 -8.99 -4.18
N ILE A 98 -3.87 -8.93 -4.02
CA ILE A 98 -2.98 -8.08 -4.79
C ILE A 98 -1.80 -8.91 -5.31
N SER A 99 -1.44 -8.72 -6.57
CA SER A 99 -0.22 -9.24 -7.18
C SER A 99 0.64 -8.09 -7.68
N SER A 100 1.92 -8.13 -7.36
CA SER A 100 2.87 -7.08 -7.77
C SER A 100 4.26 -7.66 -7.98
N LYS A 101 5.02 -7.02 -8.87
CA LYS A 101 6.39 -7.40 -9.20
C LYS A 101 7.31 -6.20 -9.07
N TYR A 102 8.42 -6.38 -8.36
CA TYR A 102 9.45 -5.35 -8.32
C TYR A 102 10.18 -5.24 -9.66
N THR A 103 10.28 -4.04 -10.19
CA THR A 103 10.94 -3.74 -11.47
C THR A 103 12.18 -2.90 -11.21
N PRO A 104 13.40 -3.49 -11.24
CA PRO A 104 14.64 -2.78 -10.89
C PRO A 104 14.90 -1.54 -11.75
N LEU A 105 14.51 -1.59 -13.04
CA LEU A 105 14.70 -0.48 -13.99
C LEU A 105 14.02 0.81 -13.51
N TYR A 106 12.87 0.69 -12.88
CA TYR A 106 12.10 1.83 -12.39
C TYR A 106 12.19 2.01 -10.86
N ASN A 107 12.97 1.14 -10.19
CA ASN A 107 13.07 1.08 -8.73
C ASN A 107 11.67 1.13 -8.08
N SER A 108 10.72 0.39 -8.63
CA SER A 108 9.31 0.45 -8.24
C SER A 108 8.62 -0.91 -8.36
N TYR A 109 7.56 -1.08 -7.58
CA TYR A 109 6.64 -2.19 -7.75
C TYR A 109 5.62 -1.86 -8.84
N TYR A 110 5.47 -2.78 -9.78
CA TYR A 110 4.39 -2.81 -10.75
C TYR A 110 3.25 -3.67 -10.22
N VAL A 111 2.03 -3.15 -10.21
CA VAL A 111 0.83 -3.88 -9.78
C VAL A 111 0.28 -4.63 -10.98
N GLU A 112 0.42 -5.96 -10.95
CA GLU A 112 -0.03 -6.86 -12.02
C GLU A 112 -1.52 -7.18 -11.91
N GLY A 113 -2.06 -7.21 -10.69
CA GLY A 113 -3.45 -7.59 -10.46
C GLY A 113 -3.99 -7.16 -9.09
N ILE A 114 -5.27 -6.83 -9.05
CA ILE A 114 -6.04 -6.57 -7.83
C ILE A 114 -7.36 -7.35 -7.94
N ASN A 115 -7.79 -8.00 -6.85
CA ASN A 115 -9.02 -8.78 -6.79
C ASN A 115 -9.13 -9.84 -7.88
N GLN A 116 -8.04 -10.58 -8.17
CA GLN A 116 -7.96 -11.60 -9.22
C GLN A 116 -8.11 -11.07 -10.66
N LEU A 117 -8.27 -9.77 -10.86
CA LEU A 117 -8.27 -9.12 -12.17
C LEU A 117 -6.85 -8.63 -12.48
N TYR A 118 -6.24 -9.20 -13.50
CA TYR A 118 -4.86 -8.96 -13.88
C TYR A 118 -4.77 -8.13 -15.17
N GLU A 119 -3.60 -7.56 -15.42
CA GLU A 119 -3.28 -7.00 -16.75
C GLU A 119 -3.57 -8.03 -17.84
N LEU A 120 -4.02 -7.57 -19.01
CA LEU A 120 -4.39 -8.38 -20.17
C LEU A 120 -5.59 -9.33 -19.94
N ASP A 121 -6.36 -9.15 -18.87
CA ASP A 121 -7.56 -9.95 -18.65
C ASP A 121 -8.79 -9.41 -19.41
N CYS A 122 -8.79 -8.11 -19.79
CA CYS A 122 -9.81 -7.44 -20.57
C CYS A 122 -9.20 -6.81 -21.84
N GLY A 123 -8.73 -7.67 -22.73
CA GLY A 123 -8.04 -7.23 -23.94
C GLY A 123 -6.55 -6.89 -23.73
N LYS A 124 -5.83 -6.76 -24.87
CA LYS A 124 -4.37 -6.60 -24.90
C LYS A 124 -3.84 -5.27 -24.35
N ASN A 125 -4.73 -4.30 -24.15
CA ASN A 125 -4.41 -2.95 -23.71
C ASN A 125 -4.82 -2.71 -22.25
N SER A 126 -5.24 -3.76 -21.54
CA SER A 126 -5.83 -3.63 -20.22
C SER A 126 -4.80 -3.79 -19.10
N GLY A 127 -5.04 -3.08 -18.00
CA GLY A 127 -4.18 -3.15 -16.81
C GLY A 127 -4.54 -2.13 -15.74
N TRP A 128 -3.79 -2.13 -14.65
CA TRP A 128 -4.01 -1.25 -13.51
C TRP A 128 -3.22 0.04 -13.62
N MET A 129 -3.89 1.16 -13.35
CA MET A 129 -3.31 2.49 -13.24
C MET A 129 -3.68 3.13 -11.90
N TYR A 130 -2.93 4.15 -11.48
CA TYR A 130 -3.31 4.94 -10.32
C TYR A 130 -3.27 6.43 -10.61
N SER A 131 -4.15 7.17 -9.97
CA SER A 131 -4.10 8.63 -9.95
C SER A 131 -4.10 9.15 -8.52
N VAL A 132 -3.58 10.36 -8.34
CA VAL A 132 -3.65 11.12 -7.10
C VAL A 132 -4.23 12.49 -7.41
N ASN A 133 -5.35 12.82 -6.76
CA ASN A 133 -6.10 14.05 -7.00
C ASN A 133 -6.49 14.24 -8.48
N GLY A 134 -6.83 13.13 -9.17
CA GLY A 134 -7.22 13.11 -10.56
C GLY A 134 -6.05 13.21 -11.57
N THR A 135 -4.81 13.26 -11.11
CA THR A 135 -3.63 13.26 -11.97
C THR A 135 -2.97 11.89 -11.97
N PHE A 136 -2.70 11.34 -13.14
CA PHE A 136 -1.96 10.09 -13.32
C PHE A 136 -0.46 10.37 -13.37
N PRO A 137 0.32 9.96 -12.34
CA PRO A 137 1.76 10.15 -12.35
C PRO A 137 2.44 9.24 -13.39
N ASN A 138 3.51 9.72 -14.01
CA ASN A 138 4.30 8.96 -14.97
C ASN A 138 5.40 8.09 -14.32
N TYR A 139 5.24 7.74 -13.05
CA TYR A 139 6.17 6.90 -12.29
C TYR A 139 5.44 5.96 -11.34
N GLY A 140 6.14 4.91 -10.89
CA GLY A 140 5.54 3.83 -10.14
C GLY A 140 5.00 4.24 -8.77
N ALA A 141 3.93 3.58 -8.35
CA ALA A 141 3.19 3.87 -7.12
C ALA A 141 4.03 3.76 -5.83
N SER A 142 5.10 2.97 -5.82
CA SER A 142 6.01 2.86 -4.68
C SER A 142 6.98 4.05 -4.55
N ALA A 143 7.10 4.88 -5.60
CA ALA A 143 7.87 6.12 -5.55
C ALA A 143 7.03 7.34 -5.15
N TYR A 144 5.71 7.29 -5.35
CA TYR A 144 4.82 8.38 -4.99
C TYR A 144 4.52 8.40 -3.49
N LYS A 145 4.80 9.53 -2.83
CA LYS A 145 4.52 9.74 -1.40
C LYS A 145 3.35 10.71 -1.26
N PRO A 146 2.14 10.23 -0.95
CA PRO A 146 0.97 11.07 -0.81
C PRO A 146 1.08 11.97 0.42
N LYS A 147 0.28 13.05 0.41
CA LYS A 147 0.13 14.00 1.51
C LYS A 147 -1.18 13.77 2.24
N ASP A 148 -1.31 14.37 3.42
CA ASP A 148 -2.56 14.38 4.15
C ASP A 148 -3.70 14.99 3.30
N GLY A 149 -4.83 14.30 3.27
CA GLY A 149 -6.01 14.69 2.49
C GLY A 149 -6.00 14.29 1.01
N ASP A 150 -4.95 13.68 0.49
CA ASP A 150 -4.91 13.23 -0.91
C ASP A 150 -5.99 12.19 -1.23
N VAL A 151 -6.42 12.18 -2.49
CA VAL A 151 -7.39 11.24 -3.04
C VAL A 151 -6.68 10.31 -4.01
N ILE A 152 -6.59 9.03 -3.65
CA ILE A 152 -5.95 7.98 -4.44
C ILE A 152 -7.05 7.17 -5.15
N LEU A 153 -6.95 7.02 -6.47
CA LEU A 153 -7.78 6.13 -7.25
C LEU A 153 -6.89 5.09 -7.94
N TRP A 154 -7.15 3.82 -7.66
CA TRP A 154 -6.69 2.71 -8.48
C TRP A 154 -7.80 2.35 -9.46
N VAL A 155 -7.50 2.37 -10.76
CA VAL A 155 -8.48 2.12 -11.81
C VAL A 155 -7.93 1.14 -12.83
N TYR A 156 -8.80 0.22 -13.25
CA TYR A 156 -8.50 -0.69 -14.34
C TYR A 156 -8.85 -0.02 -15.66
N THR A 157 -7.90 0.01 -16.61
CA THR A 157 -8.13 0.49 -17.97
C THR A 157 -8.25 -0.69 -18.92
N CYS A 158 -9.10 -0.60 -19.93
CA CYS A 158 -9.20 -1.55 -21.03
C CYS A 158 -8.53 -1.03 -22.32
N ASP A 159 -8.14 0.28 -22.34
CA ASP A 159 -7.58 0.94 -23.52
C ASP A 159 -6.38 1.86 -23.20
N LEU A 160 -5.34 1.33 -22.54
CA LEU A 160 -4.09 2.06 -22.25
C LEU A 160 -4.32 3.45 -21.61
N GLY A 161 -5.39 3.60 -20.81
CA GLY A 161 -5.70 4.83 -20.11
C GLY A 161 -6.62 5.79 -20.86
N ASN A 162 -6.94 5.56 -22.12
CA ASN A 162 -7.88 6.43 -22.89
C ASN A 162 -9.25 6.47 -22.23
N ASP A 163 -9.76 5.33 -21.79
CA ASP A 163 -11.05 5.12 -21.16
C ASP A 163 -11.14 5.67 -19.72
N VAL A 164 -10.01 6.03 -19.11
CA VAL A 164 -9.94 6.63 -17.77
C VAL A 164 -9.40 8.06 -17.75
N GLY A 165 -9.32 8.68 -18.93
CA GLY A 165 -8.90 10.08 -19.06
C GLY A 165 -7.38 10.32 -18.95
N ASN A 166 -6.58 9.28 -19.12
CA ASN A 166 -5.12 9.35 -19.21
C ASN A 166 -4.62 8.65 -20.49
N PRO A 167 -4.85 9.24 -21.66
CA PRO A 167 -4.44 8.61 -22.90
C PRO A 167 -2.93 8.38 -22.92
N TYR A 168 -2.52 7.16 -23.28
CA TYR A 168 -1.12 6.85 -23.51
C TYR A 168 -0.61 7.72 -24.67
N GLN A 169 0.24 8.66 -24.34
CA GLN A 169 1.00 9.41 -25.32
C GLN A 169 2.23 8.58 -25.65
N GLY A 170 2.09 7.65 -26.61
CA GLY A 170 3.22 6.91 -27.14
C GLY A 170 4.31 7.87 -27.56
N ASP A 171 5.58 7.51 -27.29
CA ASP A 171 6.71 8.23 -27.85
C ASP A 171 6.53 8.30 -29.37
N GLU A 172 6.15 9.45 -29.90
CA GLU A 172 6.29 9.73 -31.32
C GLU A 172 7.78 9.67 -31.63
N LYS A 173 8.20 8.57 -32.27
CA LYS A 173 9.55 8.41 -32.79
C LYS A 173 9.66 9.11 -34.12
#